data_57f02619fd7c618d667fb07b4b59a8d5
#
_entry.id   57f02619fd7c618d667fb07b4b59a8d5
#
_cell.length_a   1.000
_cell.length_b   1.000
_cell.length_c   1.000
_cell.angle_alpha   90.00
_cell.angle_beta   90.00
_cell.angle_gamma   90.00
#
_symmetry.space_group_name_H-M   'P 1'
#
loop_
_entity.id
_entity.type
_entity.pdbx_description
1 polymer ?
#
loop_
_entity_poly.entity_id
_entity_poly.type
_entity_poly.pdbx_seq_one_letter_code
_entity_poly.pdbx_strand_id
1 'polypeptide(L)'
;MIQEDGSIYKASLTVAERWLAKAPRGKFWFYFIASVFFCFGFSMFFFLFNIYLLDFGLTEHSLGLIGSCTAAGSIVGTIPVGMFASRFGLRRTLTGGLLLTILFSVLRSCILWQSAQFALAALTGLTLCSWAVCLSPAVAGLTTEDQRPFAFSLMFASGIGIAGLGSLVGGRLPGWLRELPNHASLSLPHAHRAALLIACAFAVFALIPVSFLPLRISAPHTGLPRLSNPFLRKFLLAMFVWSIVTGSFAPFANVYFVHHLGLSLEKTGTIFSLSQLVQFVAILCTPLLFRRAGLSFGIMLTQLATAAALASLSVTHMASHAAWIYWAYMAVQCMNEPGMYSLLMDAIPAHDHNGASASTFFVSAISQLIASTVTGITLERFGYSLVLASIAGLAIVAAILFRQLPITKSLAVLAGK
;
A
#
# COMPACT_ATOMS: atom_id res chain seq x y z
N MET A 1 35.67 -7.56 -42.35
CA MET A 1 34.52 -6.75 -42.81
C MET A 1 33.24 -7.51 -42.59
N ILE A 2 32.85 -7.73 -41.32
CA ILE A 2 31.52 -8.18 -40.85
C ILE A 2 31.44 -7.89 -39.35
N GLN A 3 31.20 -6.64 -38.96
CA GLN A 3 30.98 -6.29 -37.55
C GLN A 3 30.10 -5.04 -37.36
N GLU A 4 29.38 -4.58 -38.41
CA GLU A 4 28.55 -3.36 -38.35
C GLU A 4 27.02 -3.63 -38.39
N ASP A 5 26.58 -4.86 -38.63
CA ASP A 5 25.14 -5.14 -38.78
C ASP A 5 24.34 -5.28 -37.49
N GLY A 6 25.01 -5.41 -36.32
CA GLY A 6 24.34 -5.57 -35.03
C GLY A 6 23.83 -4.27 -34.40
N SER A 7 24.33 -3.11 -34.81
CA SER A 7 23.98 -1.81 -34.21
C SER A 7 22.74 -1.17 -34.85
N ILE A 8 22.55 -1.39 -36.14
CA ILE A 8 21.44 -0.83 -36.91
C ILE A 8 20.12 -1.53 -36.61
N TYR A 9 20.16 -2.83 -36.31
CA TYR A 9 18.94 -3.58 -35.94
C TYR A 9 18.40 -3.19 -34.55
N LYS A 10 19.25 -2.69 -33.64
CA LYS A 10 18.82 -2.18 -32.33
C LYS A 10 18.16 -0.80 -32.38
N ALA A 11 18.35 -0.05 -33.45
CA ALA A 11 17.81 1.30 -33.58
C ALA A 11 16.35 1.35 -34.07
N SER A 12 15.82 0.24 -34.60
CA SER A 12 14.46 0.16 -35.20
C SER A 12 13.40 -0.46 -34.28
N LEU A 13 13.76 -0.96 -33.09
CA LEU A 13 12.77 -1.48 -32.14
C LEU A 13 11.92 -0.37 -31.56
N THR A 14 10.61 -0.51 -31.64
CA THR A 14 9.67 0.38 -30.95
C THR A 14 9.94 0.40 -29.44
N VAL A 15 9.53 1.45 -28.75
CA VAL A 15 9.68 1.54 -27.28
C VAL A 15 9.09 0.29 -26.61
N ALA A 16 7.96 -0.20 -27.12
CA ALA A 16 7.30 -1.42 -26.59
C ALA A 16 8.16 -2.68 -26.77
N GLU A 17 8.80 -2.85 -27.93
CA GLU A 17 9.68 -4.01 -28.19
C GLU A 17 10.93 -3.98 -27.32
N ARG A 18 11.49 -2.80 -27.05
CA ARG A 18 12.62 -2.63 -26.12
C ARG A 18 12.22 -2.99 -24.68
N TRP A 19 10.98 -2.67 -24.29
CA TRP A 19 10.44 -3.07 -23.00
C TRP A 19 10.20 -4.57 -22.92
N LEU A 20 9.62 -5.17 -23.94
CA LEU A 20 9.37 -6.61 -24.02
C LEU A 20 10.67 -7.44 -24.07
N ALA A 21 11.71 -6.94 -24.71
CA ALA A 21 13.02 -7.58 -24.72
C ALA A 21 13.68 -7.65 -23.33
N LYS A 22 13.30 -6.75 -22.42
CA LYS A 22 13.75 -6.73 -21.01
C LYS A 22 12.80 -7.47 -20.05
N ALA A 23 11.74 -8.11 -20.57
CA ALA A 23 10.79 -8.82 -19.75
C ALA A 23 11.47 -9.97 -18.97
N PRO A 24 11.17 -10.14 -17.68
CA PRO A 24 11.69 -11.24 -16.89
C PRO A 24 11.30 -12.59 -17.48
N ARG A 25 12.19 -13.57 -17.37
CA ARG A 25 11.98 -14.93 -17.90
C ARG A 25 11.97 -15.97 -16.80
N GLY A 26 11.36 -17.10 -17.05
CA GLY A 26 11.44 -18.27 -16.18
C GLY A 26 10.67 -18.10 -14.85
N LYS A 27 11.36 -18.32 -13.73
CA LYS A 27 10.74 -18.46 -12.41
C LYS A 27 10.18 -17.19 -11.80
N PHE A 28 10.49 -16.00 -12.34
CA PHE A 28 9.85 -14.75 -11.94
C PHE A 28 8.33 -14.81 -12.09
N TRP A 29 7.82 -15.45 -13.14
CA TRP A 29 6.38 -15.55 -13.38
C TRP A 29 5.63 -16.34 -12.31
N PHE A 30 6.28 -17.33 -11.67
CA PHE A 30 5.68 -17.99 -10.50
C PHE A 30 5.50 -17.02 -9.34
N TYR A 31 6.49 -16.15 -9.08
CA TYR A 31 6.37 -15.12 -8.06
C TYR A 31 5.31 -14.07 -8.42
N PHE A 32 5.25 -13.68 -9.67
CA PHE A 32 4.24 -12.77 -10.19
C PHE A 32 2.81 -13.33 -10.02
N ILE A 33 2.56 -14.58 -10.41
CA ILE A 33 1.28 -15.26 -10.24
C ILE A 33 0.91 -15.38 -8.74
N ALA A 34 1.88 -15.70 -7.89
CA ALA A 34 1.68 -15.69 -6.45
C ALA A 34 1.23 -14.31 -5.95
N SER A 35 1.88 -13.24 -6.45
CA SER A 35 1.50 -11.86 -6.12
C SER A 35 0.08 -11.53 -6.57
N VAL A 36 -0.34 -11.97 -7.73
CA VAL A 36 -1.71 -11.77 -8.25
C VAL A 36 -2.74 -12.37 -7.30
N PHE A 37 -2.58 -13.65 -6.92
CA PHE A 37 -3.51 -14.32 -6.00
C PHE A 37 -3.48 -13.69 -4.60
N PHE A 38 -2.30 -13.36 -4.10
CA PHE A 38 -2.14 -12.69 -2.81
C PHE A 38 -2.82 -11.31 -2.80
N CYS A 39 -2.49 -10.45 -3.76
CA CYS A 39 -3.07 -9.10 -3.86
C CYS A 39 -4.59 -9.14 -4.05
N PHE A 40 -5.11 -10.05 -4.88
CA PHE A 40 -6.55 -10.18 -5.08
C PHE A 40 -7.27 -10.61 -3.80
N GLY A 41 -6.82 -11.70 -3.16
CA GLY A 41 -7.44 -12.21 -1.94
C GLY A 41 -7.40 -11.19 -0.80
N PHE A 42 -6.22 -10.58 -0.56
CA PHE A 42 -6.08 -9.62 0.54
C PHE A 42 -6.76 -8.28 0.28
N SER A 43 -6.80 -7.77 -0.96
CA SER A 43 -7.53 -6.53 -1.25
C SER A 43 -9.04 -6.72 -1.05
N MET A 44 -9.59 -7.85 -1.47
CA MET A 44 -10.98 -8.20 -1.20
C MET A 44 -11.25 -8.33 0.31
N PHE A 45 -10.33 -9.01 1.04
CA PHE A 45 -10.43 -9.16 2.49
C PHE A 45 -10.41 -7.81 3.21
N PHE A 46 -9.40 -6.98 2.97
CA PHE A 46 -9.29 -5.69 3.65
C PHE A 46 -10.41 -4.71 3.28
N PHE A 47 -10.93 -4.77 2.06
CA PHE A 47 -12.08 -3.97 1.66
C PHE A 47 -13.32 -4.29 2.49
N LEU A 48 -13.61 -5.58 2.71
CA LEU A 48 -14.82 -6.03 3.40
C LEU A 48 -14.69 -6.02 4.93
N PHE A 49 -13.49 -6.21 5.45
CA PHE A 49 -13.27 -6.62 6.83
C PHE A 49 -13.77 -5.59 7.85
N ASN A 50 -13.52 -4.30 7.64
CA ASN A 50 -13.98 -3.25 8.55
C ASN A 50 -15.52 -3.17 8.57
N ILE A 51 -16.15 -3.30 7.41
CA ILE A 51 -17.61 -3.28 7.27
C ILE A 51 -18.22 -4.49 8.00
N TYR A 52 -17.64 -5.67 7.79
CA TYR A 52 -18.02 -6.89 8.48
C TYR A 52 -17.97 -6.76 10.01
N LEU A 53 -16.93 -6.17 10.56
CA LEU A 53 -16.80 -5.97 12.01
C LEU A 53 -17.84 -4.99 12.56
N LEU A 54 -18.16 -3.91 11.83
CA LEU A 54 -19.23 -2.97 12.22
C LEU A 54 -20.61 -3.62 12.19
N ASP A 55 -20.90 -4.49 11.21
CA ASP A 55 -22.15 -5.23 11.14
C ASP A 55 -22.38 -6.14 12.35
N PHE A 56 -21.30 -6.55 13.03
CA PHE A 56 -21.34 -7.31 14.27
C PHE A 56 -21.21 -6.45 15.53
N GLY A 57 -21.34 -5.12 15.40
CA GLY A 57 -21.46 -4.20 16.53
C GLY A 57 -20.13 -3.70 17.11
N LEU A 58 -18.98 -3.91 16.42
CA LEU A 58 -17.75 -3.23 16.80
C LEU A 58 -17.83 -1.75 16.42
N THR A 59 -17.15 -0.90 17.17
CA THR A 59 -17.11 0.55 16.92
C THR A 59 -15.92 0.94 16.04
N GLU A 60 -15.96 2.15 15.46
CA GLU A 60 -14.84 2.73 14.70
C GLU A 60 -13.57 2.85 15.55
N HIS A 61 -13.70 3.11 16.85
CA HIS A 61 -12.60 3.05 17.82
C HIS A 61 -11.95 1.67 17.83
N SER A 62 -12.75 0.59 17.91
CA SER A 62 -12.24 -0.78 17.87
C SER A 62 -11.52 -1.07 16.55
N LEU A 63 -12.03 -0.58 15.41
CA LEU A 63 -11.37 -0.70 14.11
C LEU A 63 -10.01 0.00 14.09
N GLY A 64 -9.94 1.20 14.67
CA GLY A 64 -8.68 1.93 14.82
C GLY A 64 -7.64 1.17 15.63
N LEU A 65 -8.04 0.60 16.77
CA LEU A 65 -7.17 -0.23 17.61
C LEU A 65 -6.73 -1.52 16.88
N ILE A 66 -7.63 -2.17 16.14
CA ILE A 66 -7.31 -3.35 15.33
C ILE A 66 -6.28 -2.99 14.25
N GLY A 67 -6.44 -1.86 13.57
CA GLY A 67 -5.47 -1.34 12.60
C GLY A 67 -4.11 -1.09 13.24
N SER A 68 -4.10 -0.48 14.43
CA SER A 68 -2.89 -0.20 15.21
C SER A 68 -2.18 -1.48 15.66
N CYS A 69 -2.93 -2.48 16.12
CA CYS A 69 -2.37 -3.79 16.48
C CYS A 69 -1.73 -4.47 15.25
N THR A 70 -2.36 -4.36 14.07
CA THR A 70 -1.79 -4.88 12.82
C THR A 70 -0.48 -4.17 12.46
N ALA A 71 -0.44 -2.84 12.57
CA ALA A 71 0.77 -2.06 12.31
C ALA A 71 1.88 -2.39 13.30
N ALA A 72 1.56 -2.47 14.61
CA ALA A 72 2.51 -2.87 15.65
C ALA A 72 3.08 -4.27 15.40
N GLY A 73 2.22 -5.22 15.03
CA GLY A 73 2.63 -6.57 14.64
C GLY A 73 3.61 -6.56 13.46
N SER A 74 3.34 -5.75 12.43
CA SER A 74 4.22 -5.61 11.27
C SER A 74 5.59 -5.02 11.65
N ILE A 75 5.62 -4.01 12.51
CA ILE A 75 6.87 -3.40 13.01
C ILE A 75 7.71 -4.44 13.75
N VAL A 76 7.09 -5.10 14.74
CA VAL A 76 7.76 -6.13 15.55
C VAL A 76 8.20 -7.31 14.69
N GLY A 77 7.39 -7.69 13.69
CA GLY A 77 7.64 -8.80 12.79
C GLY A 77 8.78 -8.57 11.80
N THR A 78 9.07 -7.32 11.43
CA THR A 78 10.04 -7.00 10.38
C THR A 78 11.44 -7.59 10.66
N ILE A 79 11.96 -7.44 11.88
CA ILE A 79 13.29 -7.94 12.27
C ILE A 79 13.28 -9.48 12.34
N PRO A 80 12.40 -10.15 13.10
CA PRO A 80 12.36 -11.61 13.15
C PRO A 80 12.14 -12.26 11.78
N VAL A 81 11.27 -11.71 10.96
CA VAL A 81 11.02 -12.21 9.59
C VAL A 81 12.27 -12.06 8.72
N GLY A 82 12.98 -10.95 8.79
CA GLY A 82 14.24 -10.75 8.10
C GLY A 82 15.32 -11.76 8.55
N MET A 83 15.44 -12.00 9.85
CA MET A 83 16.35 -13.01 10.42
C MET A 83 15.94 -14.44 9.97
N PHE A 84 14.65 -14.76 9.95
CA PHE A 84 14.15 -16.04 9.49
C PHE A 84 14.42 -16.22 7.99
N ALA A 85 14.22 -15.19 7.18
CA ALA A 85 14.51 -15.19 5.75
C ALA A 85 16.00 -15.42 5.47
N SER A 86 16.90 -14.83 6.24
CA SER A 86 18.34 -15.02 6.12
C SER A 86 18.79 -16.41 6.54
N ARG A 87 18.16 -17.00 7.58
CA ARG A 87 18.54 -18.32 8.10
C ARG A 87 17.94 -19.49 7.34
N PHE A 88 16.66 -19.41 6.97
CA PHE A 88 15.89 -20.52 6.40
C PHE A 88 15.56 -20.33 4.91
N GLY A 89 15.86 -19.15 4.35
CA GLY A 89 15.64 -18.79 2.95
C GLY A 89 14.28 -18.15 2.68
N LEU A 90 14.23 -17.34 1.64
CA LEU A 90 13.06 -16.54 1.26
C LEU A 90 11.82 -17.40 0.96
N ARG A 91 11.98 -18.56 0.33
CA ARG A 91 10.87 -19.46 0.01
C ARG A 91 10.13 -19.92 1.27
N ARG A 92 10.86 -20.42 2.30
CA ARG A 92 10.25 -20.89 3.54
C ARG A 92 9.58 -19.75 4.30
N THR A 93 10.20 -18.57 4.30
CA THR A 93 9.66 -17.37 4.94
C THR A 93 8.38 -16.92 4.26
N LEU A 94 8.34 -16.86 2.92
CA LEU A 94 7.13 -16.51 2.17
C LEU A 94 6.02 -17.54 2.39
N THR A 95 6.32 -18.84 2.28
CA THR A 95 5.33 -19.90 2.47
C THR A 95 4.77 -19.88 3.89
N GLY A 96 5.63 -19.84 4.91
CA GLY A 96 5.21 -19.79 6.32
C GLY A 96 4.46 -18.51 6.67
N GLY A 97 4.96 -17.35 6.19
CA GLY A 97 4.30 -16.06 6.37
C GLY A 97 2.91 -16.02 5.73
N LEU A 98 2.77 -16.50 4.49
CA LEU A 98 1.47 -16.57 3.80
C LEU A 98 0.50 -17.51 4.54
N LEU A 99 0.93 -18.73 4.89
CA LEU A 99 0.10 -19.70 5.61
C LEU A 99 -0.43 -19.11 6.93
N LEU A 100 0.45 -18.54 7.74
CA LEU A 100 0.07 -17.95 9.02
C LEU A 100 -0.83 -16.72 8.83
N THR A 101 -0.54 -15.87 7.84
CA THR A 101 -1.39 -14.70 7.54
C THR A 101 -2.80 -15.13 7.13
N ILE A 102 -2.92 -16.14 6.27
CA ILE A 102 -4.21 -16.68 5.84
C ILE A 102 -4.93 -17.31 7.05
N LEU A 103 -4.23 -18.12 7.85
CA LEU A 103 -4.79 -18.73 9.05
C LEU A 103 -5.36 -17.68 10.01
N PHE A 104 -4.58 -16.64 10.34
CA PHE A 104 -5.03 -15.58 11.22
C PHE A 104 -6.17 -14.76 10.61
N SER A 105 -6.19 -14.55 9.30
CA SER A 105 -7.31 -13.90 8.60
C SER A 105 -8.60 -14.71 8.66
N VAL A 106 -8.51 -16.04 8.50
CA VAL A 106 -9.65 -16.95 8.68
C VAL A 106 -10.14 -16.90 10.12
N LEU A 107 -9.26 -16.97 11.11
CA LEU A 107 -9.62 -16.86 12.53
C LEU A 107 -10.29 -15.53 12.83
N ARG A 108 -9.82 -14.41 12.28
CA ARG A 108 -10.44 -13.09 12.42
C ARG A 108 -11.82 -13.02 11.81
N SER A 109 -12.08 -13.75 10.73
CA SER A 109 -13.42 -13.86 10.13
C SER A 109 -14.38 -14.73 10.97
N CYS A 110 -13.84 -15.63 11.80
CA CYS A 110 -14.64 -16.56 12.59
C CYS A 110 -14.85 -16.09 14.03
N ILE A 111 -13.87 -15.43 14.62
CA ILE A 111 -13.84 -15.02 16.03
C ILE A 111 -14.11 -13.53 16.12
N LEU A 112 -15.27 -13.16 16.67
CA LEU A 112 -15.70 -11.75 16.77
C LEU A 112 -15.38 -11.11 18.13
N TRP A 113 -14.75 -11.82 19.02
CA TRP A 113 -14.37 -11.33 20.34
C TRP A 113 -13.34 -10.20 20.20
N GLN A 114 -13.65 -9.04 20.71
CA GLN A 114 -12.83 -7.83 20.54
C GLN A 114 -11.37 -8.02 20.98
N SER A 115 -11.14 -8.61 22.17
CA SER A 115 -9.79 -8.90 22.65
C SER A 115 -9.03 -9.89 21.76
N ALA A 116 -9.72 -10.90 21.23
CA ALA A 116 -9.14 -11.84 20.27
C ALA A 116 -8.82 -11.15 18.95
N GLN A 117 -9.65 -10.21 18.50
CA GLN A 117 -9.37 -9.42 17.29
C GLN A 117 -8.07 -8.61 17.43
N PHE A 118 -7.79 -8.00 18.58
CA PHE A 118 -6.53 -7.27 18.80
C PHE A 118 -5.31 -8.20 18.71
N ALA A 119 -5.35 -9.34 19.38
CA ALA A 119 -4.27 -10.32 19.34
C ALA A 119 -4.06 -10.89 17.93
N LEU A 120 -5.15 -11.32 17.27
CA LEU A 120 -5.09 -11.85 15.92
C LEU A 120 -4.67 -10.79 14.89
N ALA A 121 -5.03 -9.53 15.09
CA ALA A 121 -4.57 -8.42 14.26
C ALA A 121 -3.05 -8.23 14.36
N ALA A 122 -2.50 -8.24 15.58
CA ALA A 122 -1.05 -8.17 15.78
C ALA A 122 -0.32 -9.35 15.13
N LEU A 123 -0.85 -10.58 15.29
CA LEU A 123 -0.29 -11.78 14.65
C LEU A 123 -0.41 -11.73 13.13
N THR A 124 -1.52 -11.20 12.59
CA THR A 124 -1.68 -10.99 11.14
C THR A 124 -0.64 -10.00 10.63
N GLY A 125 -0.43 -8.89 11.33
CA GLY A 125 0.59 -7.90 10.96
C GLY A 125 1.99 -8.48 10.98
N LEU A 126 2.34 -9.22 12.04
CA LEU A 126 3.63 -9.89 12.20
C LEU A 126 3.94 -10.85 11.04
N THR A 127 2.94 -11.56 10.54
CA THR A 127 3.13 -12.52 9.44
C THR A 127 3.00 -11.88 8.06
N LEU A 128 2.12 -10.89 7.90
CA LEU A 128 1.90 -10.16 6.65
C LEU A 128 3.14 -9.40 6.20
N CYS A 129 3.95 -8.87 7.14
CA CYS A 129 5.18 -8.15 6.80
C CYS A 129 6.19 -9.03 6.05
N SER A 130 6.05 -10.38 6.11
CA SER A 130 6.91 -11.31 5.36
C SER A 130 6.85 -11.08 3.85
N TRP A 131 5.67 -10.71 3.33
CA TRP A 131 5.53 -10.37 1.92
C TRP A 131 6.32 -9.13 1.55
N ALA A 132 6.20 -8.05 2.32
CA ALA A 132 6.91 -6.79 2.08
C ALA A 132 8.43 -6.95 2.23
N VAL A 133 8.88 -7.62 3.29
CA VAL A 133 10.32 -7.87 3.57
C VAL A 133 10.96 -8.72 2.48
N CYS A 134 10.24 -9.72 1.96
CA CYS A 134 10.78 -10.65 0.96
C CYS A 134 10.63 -10.12 -0.48
N LEU A 135 9.83 -9.09 -0.77
CA LEU A 135 9.54 -8.61 -2.13
C LEU A 135 10.81 -8.25 -2.89
N SER A 136 11.60 -7.31 -2.36
CA SER A 136 12.81 -6.82 -3.05
C SER A 136 13.85 -7.92 -3.26
N PRO A 137 14.24 -8.72 -2.25
CA PRO A 137 15.20 -9.79 -2.45
C PRO A 137 14.67 -10.93 -3.34
N ALA A 138 13.36 -11.19 -3.34
CA ALA A 138 12.76 -12.19 -4.24
C ALA A 138 12.84 -11.74 -5.71
N VAL A 139 12.44 -10.51 -6.01
CA VAL A 139 12.54 -9.95 -7.36
C VAL A 139 14.00 -9.90 -7.82
N ALA A 140 14.92 -9.41 -6.96
CA ALA A 140 16.35 -9.34 -7.28
C ALA A 140 16.98 -10.73 -7.55
N GLY A 141 16.56 -11.76 -6.79
CA GLY A 141 17.06 -13.13 -6.96
C GLY A 141 16.47 -13.87 -8.17
N LEU A 142 15.35 -13.40 -8.72
CA LEU A 142 14.65 -14.02 -9.85
C LEU A 142 14.89 -13.29 -11.19
N THR A 143 15.57 -12.14 -11.17
CA THR A 143 15.79 -11.28 -12.35
C THR A 143 17.25 -10.84 -12.45
N THR A 144 17.70 -10.58 -13.68
CA THR A 144 18.99 -9.94 -13.93
C THR A 144 18.88 -8.43 -13.65
N GLU A 145 20.04 -7.73 -13.52
CA GLU A 145 20.07 -6.29 -13.23
C GLU A 145 19.29 -5.48 -14.27
N ASP A 146 19.41 -5.82 -15.55
CA ASP A 146 18.70 -5.15 -16.65
C ASP A 146 17.18 -5.38 -16.61
N GLN A 147 16.71 -6.48 -16.04
CA GLN A 147 15.29 -6.85 -15.94
C GLN A 147 14.63 -6.28 -14.68
N ARG A 148 15.40 -5.97 -13.63
CA ARG A 148 14.86 -5.54 -12.33
C ARG A 148 13.91 -4.34 -12.41
N PRO A 149 14.23 -3.24 -13.14
CA PRO A 149 13.32 -2.09 -13.21
C PRO A 149 11.97 -2.45 -13.81
N PHE A 150 11.96 -3.28 -14.87
CA PHE A 150 10.72 -3.76 -15.47
C PHE A 150 9.94 -4.66 -14.51
N ALA A 151 10.62 -5.60 -13.84
CA ALA A 151 10.02 -6.52 -12.90
C ALA A 151 9.35 -5.80 -11.72
N PHE A 152 10.02 -4.81 -11.12
CA PHE A 152 9.43 -3.99 -10.06
C PHE A 152 8.22 -3.19 -10.56
N SER A 153 8.35 -2.54 -11.73
CA SER A 153 7.23 -1.79 -12.32
C SER A 153 6.02 -2.68 -12.57
N LEU A 154 6.25 -3.89 -13.08
CA LEU A 154 5.18 -4.86 -13.32
C LEU A 154 4.52 -5.33 -12.00
N MET A 155 5.32 -5.61 -10.96
CA MET A 155 4.81 -6.01 -9.64
C MET A 155 3.96 -4.91 -9.00
N PHE A 156 4.42 -3.65 -9.03
CA PHE A 156 3.65 -2.53 -8.47
C PHE A 156 2.39 -2.23 -9.28
N ALA A 157 2.49 -2.15 -10.61
CA ALA A 157 1.35 -1.88 -11.47
C ALA A 157 0.27 -2.97 -11.36
N SER A 158 0.70 -4.25 -11.38
CA SER A 158 -0.24 -5.36 -11.19
C SER A 158 -0.86 -5.35 -9.79
N GLY A 159 -0.08 -5.02 -8.74
CA GLY A 159 -0.59 -4.89 -7.38
C GLY A 159 -1.75 -3.91 -7.29
N ILE A 160 -1.60 -2.72 -7.87
CA ILE A 160 -2.65 -1.69 -7.93
C ILE A 160 -3.86 -2.20 -8.73
N GLY A 161 -3.65 -2.72 -9.94
CA GLY A 161 -4.75 -3.19 -10.79
C GLY A 161 -5.54 -4.35 -10.17
N ILE A 162 -4.83 -5.33 -9.61
CA ILE A 162 -5.43 -6.48 -8.93
C ILE A 162 -6.14 -6.07 -7.64
N ALA A 163 -5.62 -5.10 -6.88
CA ALA A 163 -6.31 -4.55 -5.71
C ALA A 163 -7.65 -3.90 -6.09
N GLY A 164 -7.69 -3.20 -7.23
CA GLY A 164 -8.94 -2.66 -7.78
C GLY A 164 -9.97 -3.75 -8.10
N LEU A 165 -9.53 -4.83 -8.77
CA LEU A 165 -10.38 -5.98 -9.06
C LEU A 165 -10.87 -6.67 -7.78
N GLY A 166 -10.01 -6.83 -6.77
CA GLY A 166 -10.39 -7.39 -5.47
C GLY A 166 -11.46 -6.57 -4.76
N SER A 167 -11.34 -5.24 -4.76
CA SER A 167 -12.34 -4.33 -4.19
C SER A 167 -13.66 -4.39 -4.96
N LEU A 168 -13.60 -4.47 -6.29
CA LEU A 168 -14.77 -4.57 -7.16
C LEU A 168 -15.56 -5.86 -6.89
N VAL A 169 -14.86 -6.99 -6.87
CA VAL A 169 -15.45 -8.31 -6.57
C VAL A 169 -15.93 -8.35 -5.13
N GLY A 170 -15.13 -7.86 -4.18
CA GLY A 170 -15.51 -7.77 -2.76
C GLY A 170 -16.80 -7.00 -2.54
N GLY A 171 -17.01 -5.91 -3.28
CA GLY A 171 -18.26 -5.14 -3.20
C GLY A 171 -19.51 -5.88 -3.70
N ARG A 172 -19.37 -6.80 -4.65
CA ARG A 172 -20.50 -7.54 -5.26
C ARG A 172 -20.72 -8.93 -4.66
N LEU A 173 -19.65 -9.56 -4.20
CA LEU A 173 -19.68 -10.96 -3.80
C LEU A 173 -20.71 -11.27 -2.72
N PRO A 174 -20.90 -10.46 -1.65
CA PRO A 174 -21.96 -10.73 -0.66
C PRO A 174 -23.36 -10.71 -1.27
N GLY A 175 -23.63 -9.81 -2.24
CA GLY A 175 -24.88 -9.77 -2.98
C GLY A 175 -25.10 -11.05 -3.80
N TRP A 176 -24.14 -11.44 -4.62
CA TRP A 176 -24.19 -12.66 -5.42
C TRP A 176 -24.41 -13.92 -4.58
N LEU A 177 -23.76 -14.01 -3.40
CA LEU A 177 -23.95 -15.14 -2.50
C LEU A 177 -25.41 -15.25 -1.98
N ARG A 178 -26.08 -14.11 -1.78
CA ARG A 178 -27.47 -14.08 -1.31
C ARG A 178 -28.49 -14.38 -2.42
N GLU A 179 -28.12 -14.14 -3.68
CA GLU A 179 -28.96 -14.44 -4.86
C GLU A 179 -28.95 -15.93 -5.23
N LEU A 180 -28.02 -16.72 -4.69
CA LEU A 180 -27.99 -18.16 -4.95
C LEU A 180 -29.25 -18.86 -4.38
N PRO A 181 -29.87 -19.82 -5.13
CA PRO A 181 -31.17 -20.41 -4.80
C PRO A 181 -31.32 -20.98 -3.40
N ASN A 182 -30.22 -21.49 -2.81
CA ASN A 182 -30.23 -22.09 -1.46
C ASN A 182 -29.75 -21.11 -0.36
N HIS A 183 -29.43 -19.87 -0.69
CA HIS A 183 -28.81 -18.89 0.22
C HIS A 183 -29.63 -17.60 0.39
N ALA A 184 -30.87 -17.55 -0.13
CA ALA A 184 -31.74 -16.37 -0.03
C ALA A 184 -32.06 -15.97 1.43
N SER A 185 -31.93 -16.89 2.38
CA SER A 185 -32.11 -16.66 3.82
C SER A 185 -30.81 -16.17 4.52
N LEU A 186 -29.68 -16.05 3.80
CA LEU A 186 -28.43 -15.66 4.39
C LEU A 186 -28.48 -14.19 4.83
N SER A 187 -28.28 -13.94 6.13
CA SER A 187 -28.20 -12.57 6.62
C SER A 187 -26.97 -11.86 6.07
N LEU A 188 -27.03 -10.52 5.96
CA LEU A 188 -25.94 -9.73 5.38
C LEU A 188 -24.59 -9.95 6.07
N PRO A 189 -24.50 -9.98 7.43
CA PRO A 189 -23.23 -10.26 8.11
C PRO A 189 -22.67 -11.65 7.79
N HIS A 190 -23.51 -12.66 7.63
CA HIS A 190 -23.05 -14.00 7.23
C HIS A 190 -22.59 -14.06 5.77
N ALA A 191 -23.19 -13.26 4.88
CA ALA A 191 -22.73 -13.11 3.50
C ALA A 191 -21.36 -12.43 3.45
N HIS A 192 -21.12 -11.39 4.25
CA HIS A 192 -19.81 -10.76 4.40
C HIS A 192 -18.77 -11.75 4.92
N ARG A 193 -19.10 -12.55 5.93
CA ARG A 193 -18.21 -13.61 6.46
C ARG A 193 -17.86 -14.64 5.40
N ALA A 194 -18.83 -15.11 4.63
CA ALA A 194 -18.58 -16.06 3.53
C ALA A 194 -17.67 -15.46 2.47
N ALA A 195 -17.87 -14.19 2.09
CA ALA A 195 -17.01 -13.48 1.16
C ALA A 195 -15.58 -13.31 1.68
N LEU A 196 -15.39 -13.05 2.98
CA LEU A 196 -14.06 -13.01 3.61
C LEU A 196 -13.34 -14.37 3.56
N LEU A 197 -14.06 -15.45 3.79
CA LEU A 197 -13.50 -16.82 3.71
C LEU A 197 -13.13 -17.17 2.26
N ILE A 198 -13.93 -16.76 1.28
CA ILE A 198 -13.61 -16.90 -0.15
C ILE A 198 -12.36 -16.08 -0.49
N ALA A 199 -12.22 -14.87 0.04
CA ALA A 199 -11.01 -14.06 -0.13
C ALA A 199 -9.76 -14.77 0.40
N CYS A 200 -9.85 -15.38 1.58
CA CYS A 200 -8.78 -16.20 2.14
C CYS A 200 -8.47 -17.44 1.26
N ALA A 201 -9.49 -18.08 0.70
CA ALA A 201 -9.33 -19.21 -0.21
C ALA A 201 -8.57 -18.80 -1.49
N PHE A 202 -8.86 -17.62 -2.07
CA PHE A 202 -8.06 -17.08 -3.18
C PHE A 202 -6.60 -16.85 -2.78
N ALA A 203 -6.34 -16.35 -1.58
CA ALA A 203 -4.98 -16.15 -1.09
C ALA A 203 -4.22 -17.49 -0.92
N VAL A 204 -4.91 -18.60 -0.61
CA VAL A 204 -4.29 -19.95 -0.54
C VAL A 204 -3.65 -20.35 -1.88
N PHE A 205 -4.26 -20.01 -3.01
CA PHE A 205 -3.69 -20.32 -4.31
C PHE A 205 -2.32 -19.67 -4.56
N ALA A 206 -1.96 -18.61 -3.84
CA ALA A 206 -0.62 -18.02 -3.89
C ALA A 206 0.47 -18.99 -3.41
N LEU A 207 0.15 -19.93 -2.51
CA LEU A 207 1.09 -20.91 -1.98
C LEU A 207 1.60 -21.88 -3.06
N ILE A 208 0.78 -22.21 -4.05
CA ILE A 208 1.13 -23.13 -5.12
C ILE A 208 2.35 -22.61 -5.89
N PRO A 209 2.33 -21.42 -6.54
CA PRO A 209 3.48 -20.94 -7.26
C PRO A 209 4.68 -20.59 -6.35
N VAL A 210 4.45 -20.15 -5.10
CA VAL A 210 5.55 -19.90 -4.14
C VAL A 210 6.32 -21.19 -3.84
N SER A 211 5.67 -22.35 -3.81
CA SER A 211 6.32 -23.64 -3.53
C SER A 211 7.34 -24.04 -4.60
N PHE A 212 7.24 -23.54 -5.81
CA PHE A 212 8.18 -23.82 -6.91
C PHE A 212 9.36 -22.84 -7.02
N LEU A 213 9.43 -21.82 -6.13
CA LEU A 213 10.48 -20.80 -6.19
C LEU A 213 11.82 -21.31 -5.65
N PRO A 214 12.93 -21.18 -6.39
CA PRO A 214 14.27 -21.55 -5.93
C PRO A 214 14.95 -20.43 -5.16
N LEU A 215 14.25 -19.76 -4.26
CA LEU A 215 14.77 -18.60 -3.54
C LEU A 215 15.73 -19.07 -2.43
N ARG A 216 17.02 -18.96 -2.69
CA ARG A 216 18.11 -19.13 -1.72
C ARG A 216 18.40 -17.81 -1.01
N ILE A 217 19.15 -17.89 0.06
CA ILE A 217 19.45 -16.84 1.04
C ILE A 217 20.19 -15.67 0.37
N SER A 218 19.72 -14.43 0.58
CA SER A 218 20.54 -13.22 0.44
C SER A 218 20.78 -12.65 1.83
N ALA A 219 22.02 -12.34 2.16
CA ALA A 219 22.37 -11.79 3.44
C ALA A 219 21.65 -10.43 3.67
N PRO A 220 20.95 -10.25 4.79
CA PRO A 220 20.35 -8.97 5.10
C PRO A 220 21.45 -7.97 5.49
N HIS A 221 21.42 -6.80 4.88
CA HIS A 221 22.20 -5.67 5.35
C HIS A 221 21.46 -5.06 6.57
N THR A 222 21.79 -5.53 7.76
CA THR A 222 21.29 -4.99 9.03
C THR A 222 22.20 -3.86 9.51
N GLY A 223 22.09 -2.71 8.89
CA GLY A 223 22.68 -1.49 9.41
C GLY A 223 21.59 -0.53 9.85
N LEU A 224 21.44 -0.27 11.16
CA LEU A 224 20.64 0.87 11.62
C LEU A 224 21.33 2.15 11.12
N PRO A 225 20.57 3.09 10.52
CA PRO A 225 21.15 4.30 9.97
C PRO A 225 21.69 5.20 11.08
N ARG A 226 22.82 5.83 10.80
CA ARG A 226 23.32 6.91 11.64
C ARG A 226 22.40 8.13 11.46
N LEU A 227 21.54 8.41 12.45
CA LEU A 227 20.67 9.61 12.51
C LEU A 227 21.44 10.93 12.64
N SER A 228 22.73 10.95 12.35
CA SER A 228 23.59 12.14 12.45
C SER A 228 23.38 13.18 11.36
N ASN A 229 22.70 12.81 10.25
CA ASN A 229 22.46 13.75 9.14
C ASN A 229 21.29 14.70 9.47
N PRO A 230 21.51 16.05 9.53
CA PRO A 230 20.47 17.03 9.83
C PRO A 230 19.33 17.03 8.82
N PHE A 231 19.61 16.76 7.53
CA PHE A 231 18.58 16.63 6.50
C PHE A 231 17.67 15.43 6.82
N LEU A 232 18.25 14.26 7.11
CA LEU A 232 17.49 13.05 7.40
C LEU A 232 16.54 13.26 8.59
N ARG A 233 16.98 13.90 9.66
CA ARG A 233 16.11 14.20 10.82
C ARG A 233 14.91 15.05 10.45
N LYS A 234 15.11 16.14 9.69
CA LYS A 234 14.02 17.02 9.21
C LYS A 234 13.10 16.28 8.25
N PHE A 235 13.67 15.48 7.35
CA PHE A 235 12.90 14.66 6.41
C PHE A 235 12.05 13.64 7.14
N LEU A 236 12.58 12.93 8.12
CA LEU A 236 11.83 11.94 8.92
C LEU A 236 10.69 12.59 9.73
N LEU A 237 10.88 13.81 10.24
CA LEU A 237 9.81 14.56 10.89
C LEU A 237 8.69 14.93 9.90
N ALA A 238 9.04 15.44 8.73
CA ALA A 238 8.06 15.76 7.69
C ALA A 238 7.34 14.49 7.22
N MET A 239 8.09 13.39 7.05
CA MET A 239 7.56 12.08 6.68
C MET A 239 6.63 11.51 7.77
N PHE A 240 6.94 11.72 9.05
CA PHE A 240 6.08 11.33 10.17
C PHE A 240 4.70 11.99 10.06
N VAL A 241 4.66 13.31 9.90
CA VAL A 241 3.40 14.05 9.77
C VAL A 241 2.63 13.61 8.51
N TRP A 242 3.32 13.47 7.37
CA TRP A 242 2.70 12.99 6.14
C TRP A 242 2.14 11.57 6.26
N SER A 243 2.87 10.68 6.90
CA SER A 243 2.40 9.30 7.12
C SER A 243 1.21 9.21 8.07
N ILE A 244 1.05 10.17 9.01
CA ILE A 244 -0.19 10.31 9.78
C ILE A 244 -1.35 10.68 8.85
N VAL A 245 -1.16 11.64 7.95
CA VAL A 245 -2.21 12.05 6.99
C VAL A 245 -2.67 10.87 6.14
N THR A 246 -1.72 10.12 5.55
CA THR A 246 -2.05 8.99 4.67
C THR A 246 -2.64 7.80 5.43
N GLY A 247 -2.20 7.56 6.67
CA GLY A 247 -2.67 6.47 7.52
C GLY A 247 -3.99 6.73 8.24
N SER A 248 -4.48 7.99 8.26
CA SER A 248 -5.70 8.34 9.00
C SER A 248 -6.98 7.98 8.26
N PHE A 249 -7.18 8.46 7.04
CA PHE A 249 -8.47 8.30 6.34
C PHE A 249 -8.57 7.00 5.54
N ALA A 250 -7.50 6.59 4.88
CA ALA A 250 -7.52 5.44 3.96
C ALA A 250 -8.10 4.14 4.57
N PRO A 251 -7.78 3.75 5.83
CA PRO A 251 -8.36 2.56 6.45
C PRO A 251 -9.86 2.65 6.74
N PHE A 252 -10.40 3.86 6.86
CA PHE A 252 -11.81 4.12 7.20
C PHE A 252 -12.64 4.58 5.99
N ALA A 253 -12.03 4.72 4.82
CA ALA A 253 -12.70 5.24 3.64
C ALA A 253 -13.88 4.35 3.18
N ASN A 254 -13.76 3.02 3.28
CA ASN A 254 -14.86 2.10 2.99
C ASN A 254 -16.04 2.30 3.95
N VAL A 255 -15.76 2.48 5.24
CA VAL A 255 -16.76 2.77 6.28
C VAL A 255 -17.44 4.12 6.02
N TYR A 256 -16.65 5.15 5.65
CA TYR A 256 -17.17 6.47 5.28
C TYR A 256 -18.21 6.37 4.17
N PHE A 257 -17.93 5.65 3.09
CA PHE A 257 -18.87 5.52 1.99
C PHE A 257 -20.11 4.68 2.34
N VAL A 258 -19.96 3.57 3.07
CA VAL A 258 -21.06 2.67 3.38
C VAL A 258 -21.91 3.20 4.53
N HIS A 259 -21.29 3.55 5.68
CA HIS A 259 -22.06 3.89 6.88
C HIS A 259 -22.36 5.39 7.01
N HIS A 260 -21.44 6.26 6.60
CA HIS A 260 -21.66 7.71 6.73
C HIS A 260 -22.43 8.29 5.54
N LEU A 261 -22.12 7.87 4.30
CA LEU A 261 -22.80 8.32 3.09
C LEU A 261 -23.93 7.40 2.61
N GLY A 262 -24.17 6.26 3.27
CA GLY A 262 -25.26 5.33 2.98
C GLY A 262 -25.18 4.64 1.62
N LEU A 263 -23.97 4.53 1.03
CA LEU A 263 -23.79 3.85 -0.25
C LEU A 263 -23.85 2.32 -0.08
N SER A 264 -24.40 1.65 -1.10
CA SER A 264 -24.30 0.20 -1.16
C SER A 264 -22.85 -0.26 -1.28
N LEU A 265 -22.58 -1.44 -0.74
CA LEU A 265 -21.24 -2.05 -0.79
C LEU A 265 -20.74 -2.21 -2.24
N GLU A 266 -21.64 -2.55 -3.16
CA GLU A 266 -21.34 -2.67 -4.59
C GLU A 266 -20.84 -1.36 -5.19
N LYS A 267 -21.56 -0.25 -4.94
CA LYS A 267 -21.15 1.09 -5.40
C LYS A 267 -19.81 1.51 -4.79
N THR A 268 -19.63 1.23 -3.49
CA THR A 268 -18.38 1.49 -2.78
C THR A 268 -17.22 0.69 -3.39
N GLY A 269 -17.41 -0.61 -3.66
CA GLY A 269 -16.41 -1.43 -4.35
C GLY A 269 -16.04 -0.89 -5.74
N THR A 270 -17.02 -0.36 -6.47
CA THR A 270 -16.78 0.29 -7.77
C THR A 270 -15.96 1.58 -7.60
N ILE A 271 -16.27 2.42 -6.60
CA ILE A 271 -15.50 3.64 -6.30
C ILE A 271 -14.04 3.29 -5.97
N PHE A 272 -13.80 2.26 -5.16
CA PHE A 272 -12.47 1.81 -4.81
C PHE A 272 -11.72 1.23 -6.01
N SER A 273 -12.38 0.42 -6.84
CA SER A 273 -11.79 -0.12 -8.06
C SER A 273 -11.34 0.99 -9.02
N LEU A 274 -12.20 1.98 -9.26
CA LEU A 274 -11.87 3.12 -10.10
C LEU A 274 -10.77 3.99 -9.49
N SER A 275 -10.72 4.13 -8.15
CA SER A 275 -9.63 4.85 -7.49
C SER A 275 -8.27 4.23 -7.77
N GLN A 276 -8.16 2.90 -7.84
CA GLN A 276 -6.92 2.21 -8.18
C GLN A 276 -6.49 2.49 -9.62
N LEU A 277 -7.43 2.55 -10.56
CA LEU A 277 -7.14 2.93 -11.94
C LEU A 277 -6.65 4.38 -12.04
N VAL A 278 -7.31 5.30 -11.34
CA VAL A 278 -6.92 6.72 -11.28
C VAL A 278 -5.53 6.88 -10.66
N GLN A 279 -5.23 6.15 -9.58
CA GLN A 279 -3.89 6.12 -8.97
C GLN A 279 -2.83 5.63 -9.95
N PHE A 280 -3.12 4.56 -10.68
CA PHE A 280 -2.20 4.02 -11.69
C PHE A 280 -1.84 5.08 -12.74
N VAL A 281 -2.84 5.77 -13.29
CA VAL A 281 -2.62 6.85 -14.27
C VAL A 281 -1.87 8.02 -13.63
N ALA A 282 -2.21 8.40 -12.41
CA ALA A 282 -1.55 9.47 -11.66
C ALA A 282 -0.06 9.22 -11.44
N ILE A 283 0.31 7.98 -11.08
CA ILE A 283 1.72 7.58 -10.92
C ILE A 283 2.49 7.73 -12.23
N LEU A 284 1.90 7.35 -13.37
CA LEU A 284 2.53 7.51 -14.67
C LEU A 284 2.73 8.99 -15.06
N CYS A 285 1.85 9.88 -14.59
CA CYS A 285 1.94 11.32 -14.80
C CYS A 285 2.91 12.02 -13.83
N THR A 286 3.32 11.37 -12.76
CA THR A 286 4.18 11.94 -11.70
C THR A 286 5.50 12.53 -12.24
N PRO A 287 6.28 11.86 -13.13
CA PRO A 287 7.51 12.42 -13.65
C PRO A 287 7.30 13.71 -14.44
N LEU A 288 6.16 13.87 -15.12
CA LEU A 288 5.83 15.07 -15.86
C LEU A 288 5.59 16.26 -14.92
N LEU A 289 4.90 16.03 -13.81
CA LEU A 289 4.69 17.03 -12.77
C LEU A 289 6.03 17.52 -12.19
N PHE A 290 6.88 16.58 -11.75
CA PHE A 290 8.15 16.94 -11.11
C PHE A 290 9.17 17.56 -12.08
N ARG A 291 9.16 17.21 -13.35
CA ARG A 291 9.97 17.88 -14.38
C ARG A 291 9.58 19.34 -14.57
N ARG A 292 8.29 19.67 -14.52
CA ARG A 292 7.80 21.06 -14.71
C ARG A 292 7.87 21.90 -13.44
N ALA A 293 7.48 21.34 -12.33
CA ALA A 293 7.35 22.07 -11.06
C ALA A 293 8.66 22.02 -10.21
N GLY A 294 9.56 21.10 -10.51
CA GLY A 294 10.65 20.76 -9.61
C GLY A 294 10.22 19.87 -8.45
N LEU A 295 11.15 19.13 -7.86
CA LEU A 295 10.85 18.06 -6.93
C LEU A 295 10.20 18.57 -5.63
N SER A 296 10.83 19.53 -4.94
CA SER A 296 10.34 20.06 -3.67
C SER A 296 9.00 20.79 -3.79
N PHE A 297 8.82 21.61 -4.85
CA PHE A 297 7.56 22.30 -5.07
C PHE A 297 6.44 21.35 -5.53
N GLY A 298 6.78 20.34 -6.34
CA GLY A 298 5.83 19.31 -6.75
C GLY A 298 5.33 18.47 -5.57
N ILE A 299 6.20 18.11 -4.61
CA ILE A 299 5.80 17.45 -3.36
C ILE A 299 4.84 18.34 -2.57
N MET A 300 5.18 19.61 -2.36
CA MET A 300 4.30 20.56 -1.66
C MET A 300 2.95 20.69 -2.38
N LEU A 301 2.94 20.80 -3.70
CA LEU A 301 1.70 20.93 -4.49
C LEU A 301 0.77 19.72 -4.33
N THR A 302 1.32 18.50 -4.41
CA THR A 302 0.51 17.28 -4.22
C THR A 302 -0.02 17.17 -2.80
N GLN A 303 0.74 17.58 -1.78
CA GLN A 303 0.29 17.60 -0.38
C GLN A 303 -0.80 18.65 -0.13
N LEU A 304 -0.69 19.84 -0.71
CA LEU A 304 -1.73 20.88 -0.63
C LEU A 304 -3.00 20.46 -1.39
N ALA A 305 -2.85 19.81 -2.55
CA ALA A 305 -4.00 19.25 -3.28
C ALA A 305 -4.70 18.14 -2.47
N THR A 306 -3.93 17.31 -1.75
CA THR A 306 -4.47 16.32 -0.79
C THR A 306 -5.24 17.01 0.33
N ALA A 307 -4.69 18.10 0.91
CA ALA A 307 -5.36 18.88 1.94
C ALA A 307 -6.69 19.47 1.43
N ALA A 308 -6.68 20.06 0.23
CA ALA A 308 -7.89 20.61 -0.40
C ALA A 308 -8.96 19.53 -0.64
N ALA A 309 -8.55 18.35 -1.11
CA ALA A 309 -9.47 17.22 -1.32
C ALA A 309 -10.07 16.71 0.01
N LEU A 310 -9.28 16.59 1.07
CA LEU A 310 -9.76 16.20 2.40
C LEU A 310 -10.70 17.25 3.01
N ALA A 311 -10.36 18.54 2.87
CA ALA A 311 -11.23 19.64 3.29
C ALA A 311 -12.55 19.64 2.50
N SER A 312 -12.52 19.34 1.21
CA SER A 312 -13.74 19.20 0.41
C SER A 312 -14.58 17.99 0.84
N LEU A 313 -13.95 16.85 1.15
CA LEU A 313 -14.66 15.67 1.70
C LEU A 313 -15.31 15.96 3.05
N SER A 314 -14.70 16.82 3.89
CA SER A 314 -15.22 17.14 5.23
C SER A 314 -16.58 17.84 5.22
N VAL A 315 -16.91 18.54 4.13
CA VAL A 315 -18.16 19.30 3.95
C VAL A 315 -19.11 18.67 2.94
N THR A 316 -18.71 17.53 2.33
CA THR A 316 -19.49 16.88 1.29
C THR A 316 -20.45 15.87 1.89
N HIS A 317 -21.75 16.03 1.59
CA HIS A 317 -22.81 15.11 2.01
C HIS A 317 -23.38 14.29 0.84
N MET A 318 -23.03 14.64 -0.40
CA MET A 318 -23.50 13.93 -1.60
C MET A 318 -22.50 12.86 -2.01
N ALA A 319 -22.94 11.62 -2.02
CA ALA A 319 -22.10 10.45 -2.32
C ALA A 319 -21.40 10.52 -3.69
N SER A 320 -22.07 11.07 -4.72
CA SER A 320 -21.47 11.24 -6.05
C SER A 320 -20.30 12.24 -6.04
N HIS A 321 -20.46 13.37 -5.37
CA HIS A 321 -19.39 14.37 -5.23
C HIS A 321 -18.23 13.80 -4.39
N ALA A 322 -18.55 13.09 -3.30
CA ALA A 322 -17.54 12.45 -2.47
C ALA A 322 -16.69 11.44 -3.27
N ALA A 323 -17.30 10.70 -4.20
CA ALA A 323 -16.57 9.76 -5.05
C ALA A 323 -15.55 10.45 -5.96
N TRP A 324 -15.92 11.55 -6.64
CA TRP A 324 -15.00 12.32 -7.48
C TRP A 324 -13.86 12.93 -6.66
N ILE A 325 -14.17 13.49 -5.50
CA ILE A 325 -13.17 14.09 -4.60
C ILE A 325 -12.24 12.99 -4.07
N TYR A 326 -12.77 11.81 -3.74
CA TYR A 326 -11.98 10.67 -3.28
C TYR A 326 -11.00 10.18 -4.35
N TRP A 327 -11.42 10.11 -5.62
CA TRP A 327 -10.52 9.75 -6.71
C TRP A 327 -9.40 10.78 -6.89
N ALA A 328 -9.72 12.07 -6.82
CA ALA A 328 -8.72 13.14 -6.86
C ALA A 328 -7.76 13.04 -5.66
N TYR A 329 -8.29 12.82 -4.45
CA TYR A 329 -7.52 12.60 -3.23
C TYR A 329 -6.51 11.45 -3.40
N MET A 330 -6.99 10.29 -3.83
CA MET A 330 -6.14 9.11 -4.01
C MET A 330 -5.08 9.31 -5.09
N ALA A 331 -5.41 9.99 -6.19
CA ALA A 331 -4.48 10.33 -7.25
C ALA A 331 -3.32 11.20 -6.75
N VAL A 332 -3.63 12.35 -6.13
CA VAL A 332 -2.60 13.30 -5.71
C VAL A 332 -1.76 12.77 -4.55
N GLN A 333 -2.37 12.00 -3.65
CA GLN A 333 -1.65 11.32 -2.57
C GLN A 333 -0.62 10.33 -3.14
N CYS A 334 -1.01 9.53 -4.12
CA CYS A 334 -0.14 8.52 -4.73
C CYS A 334 1.01 9.15 -5.54
N MET A 335 0.78 10.30 -6.17
CA MET A 335 1.84 11.07 -6.87
C MET A 335 2.94 11.58 -5.93
N ASN A 336 2.64 11.74 -4.65
CA ASN A 336 3.59 12.28 -3.69
C ASN A 336 4.75 11.30 -3.39
N GLU A 337 4.47 10.00 -3.29
CA GLU A 337 5.45 9.00 -2.85
C GLU A 337 6.73 8.94 -3.69
N PRO A 338 6.68 8.84 -5.04
CA PRO A 338 7.89 8.81 -5.85
C PRO A 338 8.76 10.06 -5.67
N GLY A 339 8.11 11.21 -5.47
CA GLY A 339 8.81 12.47 -5.22
C GLY A 339 9.57 12.48 -3.91
N MET A 340 8.95 12.02 -2.83
CA MET A 340 9.59 11.95 -1.52
C MET A 340 10.79 11.02 -1.51
N TYR A 341 10.66 9.82 -2.10
CA TYR A 341 11.79 8.89 -2.21
C TYR A 341 12.92 9.42 -3.08
N SER A 342 12.60 10.09 -4.20
CA SER A 342 13.62 10.75 -5.03
C SER A 342 14.35 11.83 -4.24
N LEU A 343 13.62 12.70 -3.53
CA LEU A 343 14.21 13.76 -2.70
C LEU A 343 15.14 13.17 -1.62
N LEU A 344 14.74 12.07 -0.99
CA LEU A 344 15.55 11.39 0.02
C LEU A 344 16.86 10.86 -0.59
N MET A 345 16.77 10.16 -1.72
CA MET A 345 17.93 9.54 -2.36
C MET A 345 18.91 10.59 -2.94
N ASP A 346 18.38 11.71 -3.46
CA ASP A 346 19.21 12.78 -3.99
C ASP A 346 19.96 13.57 -2.90
N ALA A 347 19.41 13.64 -1.70
CA ALA A 347 19.97 14.43 -0.60
C ALA A 347 20.93 13.66 0.32
N ILE A 348 20.97 12.33 0.22
CA ILE A 348 21.76 11.45 1.10
C ILE A 348 22.84 10.72 0.30
N PRO A 349 24.08 10.57 0.83
CA PRO A 349 25.11 9.78 0.18
C PRO A 349 24.70 8.33 -0.06
N ALA A 350 25.16 7.75 -1.18
CA ALA A 350 24.74 6.41 -1.63
C ALA A 350 24.97 5.28 -0.59
N HIS A 351 26.03 5.41 0.24
CA HIS A 351 26.31 4.42 1.29
C HIS A 351 25.28 4.43 2.44
N ASP A 352 24.52 5.53 2.61
CA ASP A 352 23.49 5.67 3.64
C ASP A 352 22.05 5.40 3.13
N HIS A 353 21.85 5.16 1.82
CA HIS A 353 20.52 4.98 1.20
C HIS A 353 19.71 3.86 1.88
N ASN A 354 20.34 2.71 2.17
CA ASN A 354 19.65 1.58 2.81
C ASN A 354 19.16 1.94 4.21
N GLY A 355 20.00 2.64 4.97
CA GLY A 355 19.67 3.10 6.31
C GLY A 355 18.57 4.16 6.31
N ALA A 356 18.63 5.11 5.39
CA ALA A 356 17.60 6.13 5.24
C ALA A 356 16.25 5.54 4.85
N SER A 357 16.21 4.59 3.90
CA SER A 357 14.99 3.87 3.52
C SER A 357 14.39 3.08 4.69
N ALA A 358 15.23 2.37 5.44
CA ALA A 358 14.78 1.63 6.62
C ALA A 358 14.18 2.55 7.69
N SER A 359 14.81 3.72 7.94
CA SER A 359 14.27 4.72 8.88
C SER A 359 12.94 5.29 8.42
N THR A 360 12.82 5.58 7.12
CA THR A 360 11.57 6.08 6.53
C THR A 360 10.45 5.06 6.70
N PHE A 361 10.72 3.80 6.41
CA PHE A 361 9.74 2.72 6.60
C PHE A 361 9.31 2.59 8.07
N PHE A 362 10.27 2.62 9.00
CA PHE A 362 10.01 2.52 10.44
C PHE A 362 9.16 3.69 10.94
N VAL A 363 9.52 4.92 10.54
CA VAL A 363 8.75 6.13 10.89
C VAL A 363 7.34 6.06 10.32
N SER A 364 7.18 5.64 9.06
CA SER A 364 5.85 5.48 8.44
C SER A 364 4.99 4.45 9.18
N ALA A 365 5.57 3.32 9.59
CA ALA A 365 4.85 2.30 10.32
C ALA A 365 4.38 2.78 11.70
N ILE A 366 5.23 3.49 12.45
CA ILE A 366 4.84 4.12 13.73
C ILE A 366 3.74 5.16 13.51
N SER A 367 3.88 5.99 12.48
CA SER A 367 2.88 7.01 12.13
C SER A 367 1.52 6.39 11.82
N GLN A 368 1.49 5.29 11.05
CA GLN A 368 0.24 4.59 10.73
C GLN A 368 -0.42 3.98 11.96
N LEU A 369 0.38 3.44 12.89
CA LEU A 369 -0.12 2.95 14.17
C LEU A 369 -0.83 4.07 14.95
N ILE A 370 -0.16 5.21 15.11
CA ILE A 370 -0.71 6.38 15.81
C ILE A 370 -1.95 6.90 15.06
N ALA A 371 -1.85 7.05 13.75
CA ALA A 371 -2.93 7.55 12.89
C ALA A 371 -4.19 6.69 13.03
N SER A 372 -4.05 5.38 12.91
CA SER A 372 -5.18 4.44 12.99
C SER A 372 -5.88 4.51 14.35
N THR A 373 -5.11 4.52 15.46
CA THR A 373 -5.66 4.64 16.82
C THR A 373 -6.39 5.98 17.02
N VAL A 374 -5.69 7.09 16.75
CA VAL A 374 -6.23 8.43 16.99
C VAL A 374 -7.44 8.68 16.11
N THR A 375 -7.38 8.28 14.85
CA THR A 375 -8.52 8.47 13.93
C THR A 375 -9.73 7.64 14.36
N GLY A 376 -9.57 6.38 14.75
CA GLY A 376 -10.69 5.58 15.25
C GLY A 376 -11.39 6.20 16.46
N ILE A 377 -10.60 6.70 17.46
CA ILE A 377 -11.14 7.37 18.65
C ILE A 377 -11.85 8.69 18.27
N THR A 378 -11.24 9.48 17.39
CA THR A 378 -11.78 10.79 17.02
C THR A 378 -12.99 10.69 16.11
N LEU A 379 -13.07 9.70 15.24
CA LEU A 379 -14.24 9.44 14.39
C LEU A 379 -15.48 9.11 15.22
N GLU A 380 -15.34 8.26 16.24
CA GLU A 380 -16.42 7.90 17.14
C GLU A 380 -16.95 9.11 17.94
N ARG A 381 -16.06 10.03 18.34
CA ARG A 381 -16.43 11.19 19.18
C ARG A 381 -16.90 12.42 18.40
N PHE A 382 -16.28 12.71 17.26
CA PHE A 382 -16.43 13.96 16.53
C PHE A 382 -16.98 13.80 15.11
N GLY A 383 -17.10 12.56 14.62
CA GLY A 383 -17.58 12.26 13.28
C GLY A 383 -16.58 12.61 12.17
N TYR A 384 -16.96 12.28 10.94
CA TYR A 384 -16.06 12.36 9.77
C TYR A 384 -15.70 13.81 9.38
N SER A 385 -16.64 14.77 9.46
CA SER A 385 -16.41 16.14 9.00
C SER A 385 -15.25 16.81 9.74
N LEU A 386 -15.26 16.80 11.08
CA LEU A 386 -14.21 17.43 11.88
C LEU A 386 -12.87 16.70 11.74
N VAL A 387 -12.92 15.38 11.70
CA VAL A 387 -11.70 14.55 11.57
C VAL A 387 -11.03 14.77 10.21
N LEU A 388 -11.78 14.78 9.11
CA LEU A 388 -11.25 15.07 7.76
C LEU A 388 -10.68 16.49 7.66
N ALA A 389 -11.33 17.48 8.25
CA ALA A 389 -10.81 18.85 8.31
C ALA A 389 -9.50 18.93 9.11
N SER A 390 -9.40 18.20 10.22
CA SER A 390 -8.17 18.13 11.03
C SER A 390 -7.01 17.45 10.25
N ILE A 391 -7.28 16.37 9.52
CA ILE A 391 -6.30 15.69 8.68
C ILE A 391 -5.86 16.62 7.53
N ALA A 392 -6.77 17.40 6.95
CA ALA A 392 -6.43 18.42 5.95
C ALA A 392 -5.46 19.47 6.52
N GLY A 393 -5.67 19.92 7.75
CA GLY A 393 -4.74 20.80 8.46
C GLY A 393 -3.34 20.17 8.64
N LEU A 394 -3.29 18.90 9.01
CA LEU A 394 -2.00 18.16 9.10
C LEU A 394 -1.32 18.03 7.75
N ALA A 395 -2.05 17.86 6.65
CA ALA A 395 -1.49 17.82 5.31
C ALA A 395 -0.84 19.16 4.92
N ILE A 396 -1.41 20.30 5.32
CA ILE A 396 -0.79 21.63 5.15
C ILE A 396 0.50 21.73 5.96
N VAL A 397 0.51 21.25 7.21
CA VAL A 397 1.72 21.23 8.04
C VAL A 397 2.81 20.38 7.38
N ALA A 398 2.47 19.21 6.86
CA ALA A 398 3.42 18.36 6.12
C ALA A 398 4.00 19.10 4.91
N ALA A 399 3.16 19.78 4.12
CA ALA A 399 3.58 20.55 2.95
C ALA A 399 4.59 21.66 3.32
N ILE A 400 4.34 22.37 4.42
CA ILE A 400 5.26 23.39 4.95
C ILE A 400 6.58 22.77 5.38
N LEU A 401 6.56 21.66 6.11
CA LEU A 401 7.77 20.96 6.57
C LEU A 401 8.61 20.45 5.38
N PHE A 402 8.00 19.86 4.36
CA PHE A 402 8.72 19.43 3.15
C PHE A 402 9.30 20.61 2.38
N ARG A 403 8.61 21.74 2.32
CA ARG A 403 9.12 22.96 1.67
C ARG A 403 10.34 23.56 2.37
N GLN A 404 10.43 23.41 3.69
CA GLN A 404 11.54 23.92 4.51
C GLN A 404 12.76 23.00 4.55
N LEU A 405 12.74 21.85 3.85
CA LEU A 405 13.88 20.97 3.78
C LEU A 405 15.05 21.67 3.06
N PRO A 406 16.27 21.65 3.63
CA PRO A 406 17.43 22.26 3.00
C PRO A 406 17.77 21.50 1.73
N ILE A 407 17.54 22.12 0.57
CA ILE A 407 17.98 21.59 -0.72
C ILE A 407 19.46 21.89 -0.86
N THR A 408 20.30 20.88 -0.79
CA THR A 408 21.74 21.04 -1.06
C THR A 408 21.88 21.52 -2.50
N LYS A 409 22.65 22.60 -2.72
CA LYS A 409 22.83 23.32 -4.01
C LYS A 409 23.25 22.47 -5.23
N SER A 410 23.49 21.17 -5.06
CA SER A 410 23.82 20.23 -6.15
C SER A 410 22.73 20.10 -7.22
N LEU A 411 21.44 20.31 -6.86
CA LEU A 411 20.31 20.23 -7.80
C LEU A 411 20.04 21.53 -8.56
N ALA A 412 20.51 22.68 -8.08
CA ALA A 412 20.34 23.96 -8.75
C ALA A 412 21.18 24.07 -10.06
N VAL A 413 22.23 23.25 -10.19
CA VAL A 413 23.10 23.24 -11.38
C VAL A 413 22.49 22.43 -12.53
N LEU A 414 21.58 21.47 -12.24
CA LEU A 414 20.92 20.65 -13.27
C LEU A 414 19.60 21.25 -13.78
N ALA A 415 19.01 22.20 -13.07
CA ALA A 415 17.78 22.90 -13.48
C ALA A 415 18.05 24.17 -14.32
N GLY A 416 19.31 24.54 -14.53
CA GLY A 416 19.76 25.70 -15.30
C GLY A 416 20.49 25.35 -16.59
N LYS A 417 20.33 24.13 -17.10
CA LYS A 417 20.84 23.77 -18.44
C LYS A 417 19.74 23.16 -19.29
#